data_ab02ece32764135c26a8a891b071dfe0
#
_entry.id   ab02ece32764135c26a8a891b071dfe0
#
_cell.length_a   1.000
_cell.length_b   1.000
_cell.length_c   1.000
_cell.angle_alpha   90.00
_cell.angle_beta   90.00
_cell.angle_gamma   90.00
#
_symmetry.space_group_name_H-M   'P 1'
#
loop_
_entity.id
_entity.type
_entity.pdbx_description
1 polymer ?
#
loop_
_entity_poly.entity_id
_entity_poly.type
_entity_poly.pdbx_seq_one_letter_code
_entity_poly.pdbx_strand_id
1 'polypeptide(L)'
;VPANSEGISYGRKEDKMGWNCQPTRTITFENVKVDAGNLIGNEGDGFKLAMKGLDGGRINIATCSLGAAQAALDTAQRYMLERKQFGKAIGDFQGLQFKLADMLTNLVAARQMVRMAAVKLDQKDPEASVYSAMAKRFATDVGFNVCNDALQIHGGYGYIREYPLERYVRDSRVHQILEGTNEIMRLIIARRALLEGATEIIQ
;
A
#
# COMPACT_ATOMS: atom_id res chain seq x y z
N VAL A 1 6.39 -14.81 -21.42
CA VAL A 1 7.67 -15.49 -21.70
C VAL A 1 7.93 -16.50 -20.59
N PRO A 2 8.17 -17.80 -20.88
CA PRO A 2 8.56 -18.75 -19.85
C PRO A 2 9.87 -18.36 -19.18
N ALA A 3 9.96 -18.50 -17.85
CA ALA A 3 11.10 -18.02 -17.06
C ALA A 3 12.44 -18.74 -17.37
N ASN A 4 12.37 -19.93 -17.98
CA ASN A 4 13.53 -20.73 -18.38
C ASN A 4 13.87 -20.63 -19.86
N SER A 5 13.33 -19.63 -20.59
CA SER A 5 13.64 -19.43 -22.00
C SER A 5 15.12 -19.05 -22.17
N GLU A 6 15.72 -19.56 -23.26
CA GLU A 6 17.07 -19.17 -23.66
C GLU A 6 17.13 -17.65 -23.88
N GLY A 7 18.20 -17.01 -23.43
CA GLY A 7 18.38 -15.56 -23.52
C GLY A 7 17.78 -14.76 -22.35
N ILE A 8 17.18 -15.41 -21.34
CA ILE A 8 16.77 -14.75 -20.10
C ILE A 8 17.87 -14.90 -19.05
N SER A 9 18.26 -13.80 -18.43
CA SER A 9 19.16 -13.79 -17.28
C SER A 9 18.59 -12.96 -16.11
N TYR A 10 18.98 -13.35 -14.90
CA TYR A 10 18.49 -12.76 -13.66
C TYR A 10 19.65 -12.16 -12.88
N GLY A 11 19.55 -10.88 -12.55
CA GLY A 11 20.48 -10.19 -11.65
C GLY A 11 20.41 -10.74 -10.21
N ARG A 12 21.27 -10.22 -9.35
CA ARG A 12 21.23 -10.54 -7.91
C ARG A 12 19.89 -10.09 -7.30
N LYS A 13 19.52 -10.71 -6.18
CA LYS A 13 18.43 -10.20 -5.35
C LYS A 13 18.84 -8.86 -4.73
N GLU A 14 17.96 -7.86 -4.81
CA GLU A 14 18.20 -6.60 -4.14
C GLU A 14 18.10 -6.77 -2.61
N ASP A 15 19.02 -6.12 -1.90
CA ASP A 15 18.98 -5.99 -0.44
C ASP A 15 18.08 -4.80 -0.10
N LYS A 16 16.94 -5.06 0.51
CA LYS A 16 15.89 -4.05 0.70
C LYS A 16 15.63 -3.78 2.17
N MET A 17 15.13 -2.60 2.48
CA MET A 17 14.66 -2.19 3.81
C MET A 17 13.57 -3.15 4.36
N GLY A 18 12.63 -3.58 3.51
CA GLY A 18 11.52 -4.46 3.87
C GLY A 18 11.02 -5.27 2.67
N TRP A 19 9.88 -5.95 2.83
CA TRP A 19 9.30 -6.85 1.81
C TRP A 19 10.29 -7.94 1.37
N ASN A 20 11.05 -8.48 2.30
CA ASN A 20 12.10 -9.44 1.99
C ASN A 20 11.55 -10.80 1.55
N CYS A 21 10.26 -11.08 1.77
CA CYS A 21 9.56 -12.23 1.20
C CYS A 21 9.36 -12.13 -0.31
N GLN A 22 9.36 -10.90 -0.87
CA GLN A 22 9.23 -10.63 -2.30
C GLN A 22 10.62 -10.38 -2.91
N PRO A 23 11.17 -11.28 -3.73
CA PRO A 23 12.45 -11.06 -4.40
C PRO A 23 12.28 -9.96 -5.46
N THR A 24 13.23 -9.03 -5.50
CA THR A 24 13.34 -8.01 -6.53
C THR A 24 14.66 -8.22 -7.25
N ARG A 25 14.63 -8.28 -8.60
CA ARG A 25 15.79 -8.51 -9.44
C ARG A 25 15.66 -7.80 -10.78
N THR A 26 16.78 -7.48 -11.38
CA THR A 26 16.82 -7.16 -12.81
C THR A 26 16.58 -8.44 -13.62
N ILE A 27 15.79 -8.33 -14.68
CA ILE A 27 15.59 -9.40 -15.67
C ILE A 27 16.05 -8.83 -17.02
N THR A 28 16.98 -9.54 -17.66
CA THR A 28 17.51 -9.16 -18.98
C THR A 28 17.00 -10.16 -20.01
N PHE A 29 16.57 -9.65 -21.16
CA PHE A 29 16.13 -10.43 -22.30
C PHE A 29 17.06 -10.18 -23.47
N GLU A 30 17.77 -11.20 -23.94
CA GLU A 30 18.71 -11.12 -25.07
C GLU A 30 18.27 -12.11 -26.15
N ASN A 31 17.72 -11.59 -27.25
CA ASN A 31 17.26 -12.39 -28.39
C ASN A 31 16.29 -13.53 -28.00
N VAL A 32 15.48 -13.34 -26.96
CA VAL A 32 14.54 -14.37 -26.47
C VAL A 32 13.47 -14.61 -27.54
N LYS A 33 13.38 -15.85 -28.02
CA LYS A 33 12.34 -16.28 -28.96
C LYS A 33 11.07 -16.62 -28.19
N VAL A 34 9.96 -16.03 -28.60
CA VAL A 34 8.63 -16.26 -28.01
C VAL A 34 7.66 -16.65 -29.12
N ASP A 35 6.87 -17.68 -28.89
CA ASP A 35 5.81 -18.07 -29.82
C ASP A 35 4.79 -16.93 -30.00
N ALA A 36 4.38 -16.69 -31.24
CA ALA A 36 3.44 -15.62 -31.57
C ALA A 36 2.09 -15.79 -30.84
N GLY A 37 1.70 -17.03 -30.53
CA GLY A 37 0.49 -17.33 -29.75
C GLY A 37 0.55 -16.85 -28.30
N ASN A 38 1.73 -16.46 -27.78
CA ASN A 38 1.90 -15.87 -26.46
C ASN A 38 1.74 -14.34 -26.43
N LEU A 39 1.45 -13.71 -27.57
CA LEU A 39 1.15 -12.28 -27.62
C LEU A 39 -0.18 -11.98 -26.91
N ILE A 40 -0.12 -11.10 -25.93
CA ILE A 40 -1.32 -10.62 -25.18
C ILE A 40 -1.82 -9.34 -25.85
N GLY A 41 -3.00 -9.39 -26.45
CA GLY A 41 -3.56 -8.28 -27.23
C GLY A 41 -2.89 -8.16 -28.61
N ASN A 42 -2.72 -6.95 -29.10
CA ASN A 42 -2.10 -6.65 -30.39
C ASN A 42 -0.75 -5.95 -30.17
N GLU A 43 0.07 -5.91 -31.22
CA GLU A 43 1.27 -5.10 -31.22
C GLU A 43 0.93 -3.63 -30.93
N GLY A 44 1.65 -3.01 -29.99
CA GLY A 44 1.40 -1.63 -29.54
C GLY A 44 0.45 -1.50 -28.35
N ASP A 45 -0.30 -2.53 -27.96
CA ASP A 45 -1.23 -2.47 -26.83
C ASP A 45 -0.56 -2.51 -25.43
N GLY A 46 0.73 -2.86 -25.36
CA GLY A 46 1.43 -3.15 -24.09
C GLY A 46 1.32 -2.04 -23.05
N PHE A 47 1.50 -0.79 -23.43
CA PHE A 47 1.37 0.35 -22.50
C PHE A 47 -0.05 0.48 -21.94
N LYS A 48 -1.07 0.36 -22.81
CA LYS A 48 -2.48 0.44 -22.40
C LYS A 48 -2.86 -0.70 -21.44
N LEU A 49 -2.40 -1.91 -21.72
CA LEU A 49 -2.62 -3.09 -20.86
C LEU A 49 -1.95 -2.92 -19.50
N ALA A 50 -0.71 -2.40 -19.47
CA ALA A 50 0.00 -2.11 -18.23
C ALA A 50 -0.73 -1.06 -17.38
N MET A 51 -1.18 0.06 -17.98
CA MET A 51 -1.92 1.10 -17.27
C MET A 51 -3.23 0.58 -16.67
N LYS A 52 -3.97 -0.24 -17.44
CA LYS A 52 -5.20 -0.87 -16.95
C LYS A 52 -4.94 -1.82 -15.76
N GLY A 53 -3.84 -2.54 -15.78
CA GLY A 53 -3.44 -3.41 -14.66
C GLY A 53 -3.10 -2.64 -13.37
N LEU A 54 -2.59 -1.41 -13.50
CA LEU A 54 -2.21 -0.59 -12.36
C LEU A 54 -3.39 -0.13 -11.50
N ASP A 55 -4.59 0.03 -12.05
CA ASP A 55 -5.76 0.44 -11.23
C ASP A 55 -6.11 -0.63 -10.19
N GLY A 56 -6.11 -1.91 -10.59
CA GLY A 56 -6.25 -3.03 -9.66
C GLY A 56 -5.06 -3.15 -8.70
N GLY A 57 -3.83 -2.97 -9.21
CA GLY A 57 -2.60 -2.96 -8.41
C GLY A 57 -2.61 -1.92 -7.29
N ARG A 58 -3.10 -0.71 -7.56
CA ARG A 58 -3.26 0.37 -6.56
C ARG A 58 -4.19 -0.03 -5.42
N ILE A 59 -5.34 -0.66 -5.73
CA ILE A 59 -6.28 -1.16 -4.73
C ILE A 59 -5.64 -2.28 -3.90
N ASN A 60 -4.89 -3.19 -4.52
CA ASN A 60 -4.19 -4.27 -3.83
C ASN A 60 -3.17 -3.74 -2.83
N ILE A 61 -2.34 -2.78 -3.22
CA ILE A 61 -1.35 -2.17 -2.33
C ILE A 61 -1.99 -1.35 -1.20
N ALA A 62 -3.07 -0.64 -1.49
CA ALA A 62 -3.88 0.00 -0.46
C ALA A 62 -4.39 -1.02 0.57
N THR A 63 -4.87 -2.17 0.10
CA THR A 63 -5.34 -3.27 0.97
C THR A 63 -4.22 -3.88 1.80
N CYS A 64 -3.02 -4.08 1.23
CA CYS A 64 -1.84 -4.53 1.99
C CYS A 64 -1.51 -3.56 3.15
N SER A 65 -1.60 -2.25 2.89
CA SER A 65 -1.40 -1.22 3.92
C SER A 65 -2.43 -1.30 5.03
N LEU A 66 -3.71 -1.52 4.69
CA LEU A 66 -4.78 -1.71 5.68
C LEU A 66 -4.53 -2.93 6.56
N GLY A 67 -4.06 -4.04 5.97
CA GLY A 67 -3.74 -5.27 6.71
C GLY A 67 -2.62 -5.07 7.73
N ALA A 68 -1.52 -4.44 7.31
CA ALA A 68 -0.40 -4.12 8.20
C ALA A 68 -0.81 -3.15 9.32
N ALA A 69 -1.58 -2.10 8.98
CA ALA A 69 -2.07 -1.12 9.94
C ALA A 69 -3.04 -1.74 10.96
N GLN A 70 -3.95 -2.63 10.53
CA GLN A 70 -4.85 -3.33 11.44
C GLN A 70 -4.07 -4.18 12.44
N ALA A 71 -3.11 -4.99 11.96
CA ALA A 71 -2.28 -5.82 12.84
C ALA A 71 -1.45 -4.98 13.82
N ALA A 72 -0.93 -3.84 13.38
CA ALA A 72 -0.20 -2.90 14.23
C ALA A 72 -1.11 -2.27 15.30
N LEU A 73 -2.31 -1.83 14.91
CA LEU A 73 -3.31 -1.25 15.81
C LEU A 73 -3.74 -2.25 16.89
N ASP A 74 -4.07 -3.49 16.51
CA ASP A 74 -4.48 -4.55 17.43
C ASP A 74 -3.36 -4.89 18.43
N THR A 75 -2.10 -4.88 17.95
CA THR A 75 -0.93 -5.12 18.79
C THR A 75 -0.72 -3.97 19.78
N ALA A 76 -0.84 -2.72 19.32
CA ALA A 76 -0.73 -1.54 20.17
C ALA A 76 -1.84 -1.48 21.23
N GLN A 77 -3.09 -1.79 20.86
CA GLN A 77 -4.22 -1.82 21.79
C GLN A 77 -3.98 -2.82 22.93
N ARG A 78 -3.56 -4.04 22.61
CA ARG A 78 -3.25 -5.05 23.65
C ARG A 78 -2.13 -4.58 24.56
N TYR A 79 -1.05 -4.07 23.99
CA TYR A 79 0.07 -3.55 24.76
C TYR A 79 -0.33 -2.41 25.69
N MET A 80 -1.20 -1.50 25.25
CA MET A 80 -1.73 -0.41 26.08
C MET A 80 -2.50 -0.90 27.31
N LEU A 81 -3.17 -2.04 27.22
CA LEU A 81 -3.93 -2.65 28.33
C LEU A 81 -3.01 -3.40 29.32
N GLU A 82 -1.92 -3.98 28.83
CA GLU A 82 -1.02 -4.83 29.60
C GLU A 82 0.14 -4.06 30.24
N ARG A 83 0.73 -3.10 29.49
CA ARG A 83 1.88 -2.35 29.94
C ARG A 83 1.51 -1.33 31.01
N LYS A 84 2.23 -1.37 32.14
CA LYS A 84 2.03 -0.42 33.24
C LYS A 84 3.24 0.51 33.37
N GLN A 85 2.97 1.80 33.53
CA GLN A 85 3.94 2.84 33.87
C GLN A 85 3.25 3.90 34.75
N PHE A 86 4.01 4.54 35.63
CA PHE A 86 3.48 5.56 36.55
C PHE A 86 2.27 5.09 37.37
N GLY A 87 2.30 3.82 37.77
CA GLY A 87 1.30 3.21 38.67
C GLY A 87 0.01 2.72 38.00
N LYS A 88 -0.16 2.83 36.68
CA LYS A 88 -1.37 2.40 35.95
C LYS A 88 -1.04 1.84 34.56
N ALA A 89 -2.04 1.25 33.89
CA ALA A 89 -1.90 0.84 32.50
C ALA A 89 -1.63 2.07 31.61
N ILE A 90 -0.79 1.92 30.58
CA ILE A 90 -0.49 3.05 29.69
C ILE A 90 -1.73 3.48 28.88
N GLY A 91 -2.71 2.61 28.71
CA GLY A 91 -4.01 2.92 28.09
C GLY A 91 -4.88 3.86 28.92
N ASP A 92 -4.56 4.10 30.20
CA ASP A 92 -5.28 5.05 31.05
C ASP A 92 -4.80 6.51 30.85
N PHE A 93 -3.78 6.74 30.02
CA PHE A 93 -3.31 8.08 29.70
C PHE A 93 -4.05 8.64 28.48
N GLN A 94 -4.70 9.81 28.65
CA GLN A 94 -5.48 10.44 27.57
C GLN A 94 -4.69 10.65 26.28
N GLY A 95 -3.41 11.03 26.36
CA GLY A 95 -2.59 11.21 25.17
C GLY A 95 -2.47 9.97 24.30
N LEU A 96 -2.43 8.76 24.91
CA LEU A 96 -2.43 7.49 24.17
C LEU A 96 -3.84 7.11 23.69
N GLN A 97 -4.88 7.44 24.47
CA GLN A 97 -6.28 7.24 24.05
C GLN A 97 -6.62 8.07 22.82
N PHE A 98 -6.18 9.33 22.77
CA PHE A 98 -6.36 10.20 21.61
C PHE A 98 -5.64 9.65 20.38
N LYS A 99 -4.39 9.22 20.56
CA LYS A 99 -3.62 8.59 19.48
C LYS A 99 -4.32 7.32 18.94
N LEU A 100 -4.81 6.45 19.81
CA LEU A 100 -5.55 5.25 19.43
C LEU A 100 -6.84 5.61 18.66
N ALA A 101 -7.57 6.62 19.11
CA ALA A 101 -8.80 7.09 18.45
C ALA A 101 -8.52 7.61 17.04
N ASP A 102 -7.45 8.40 16.86
CA ASP A 102 -7.03 8.92 15.56
C ASP A 102 -6.59 7.80 14.61
N MET A 103 -5.77 6.85 15.11
CA MET A 103 -5.35 5.67 14.35
C MET A 103 -6.55 4.88 13.84
N LEU A 104 -7.53 4.59 14.72
CA LEU A 104 -8.73 3.83 14.38
C LEU A 104 -9.60 4.58 13.38
N THR A 105 -9.85 5.87 13.60
CA THR A 105 -10.69 6.71 12.72
C THR A 105 -10.10 6.77 11.31
N ASN A 106 -8.81 7.05 11.20
CA ASN A 106 -8.13 7.13 9.91
C ASN A 106 -8.12 5.77 9.18
N LEU A 107 -7.91 4.66 9.91
CA LEU A 107 -7.93 3.32 9.33
C LEU A 107 -9.32 2.94 8.81
N VAL A 108 -10.39 3.30 9.53
CA VAL A 108 -11.77 3.09 9.08
C VAL A 108 -12.06 3.90 7.82
N ALA A 109 -11.70 5.18 7.79
CA ALA A 109 -11.89 6.04 6.62
C ALA A 109 -11.12 5.49 5.40
N ALA A 110 -9.85 5.10 5.58
CA ALA A 110 -9.03 4.50 4.53
C ALA A 110 -9.66 3.21 3.97
N ARG A 111 -10.19 2.36 4.84
CA ARG A 111 -10.87 1.12 4.44
C ARG A 111 -12.11 1.39 3.57
N GLN A 112 -12.92 2.39 3.93
CA GLN A 112 -14.09 2.74 3.12
C GLN A 112 -13.70 3.29 1.75
N MET A 113 -12.64 4.10 1.68
CA MET A 113 -12.13 4.61 0.40
C MET A 113 -11.62 3.47 -0.51
N VAL A 114 -10.93 2.49 0.04
CA VAL A 114 -10.47 1.30 -0.71
C VAL A 114 -11.65 0.48 -1.23
N ARG A 115 -12.68 0.27 -0.39
CA ARG A 115 -13.90 -0.45 -0.79
C ARG A 115 -14.65 0.28 -1.91
N MET A 116 -14.77 1.60 -1.80
CA MET A 116 -15.40 2.42 -2.83
C MET A 116 -14.65 2.33 -4.16
N ALA A 117 -13.33 2.43 -4.14
CA ALA A 117 -12.50 2.29 -5.34
C ALA A 117 -12.68 0.90 -5.99
N ALA A 118 -12.73 -0.16 -5.19
CA ALA A 118 -12.95 -1.52 -5.68
C ALA A 118 -14.34 -1.66 -6.37
N VAL A 119 -15.39 -1.15 -5.75
CA VAL A 119 -16.76 -1.17 -6.34
C VAL A 119 -16.80 -0.41 -7.66
N LYS A 120 -16.20 0.80 -7.71
CA LYS A 120 -16.14 1.58 -8.95
C LYS A 120 -15.36 0.84 -10.05
N LEU A 121 -14.28 0.16 -9.71
CA LEU A 121 -13.51 -0.64 -10.66
C LEU A 121 -14.33 -1.82 -11.20
N ASP A 122 -15.03 -2.56 -10.34
CA ASP A 122 -15.90 -3.68 -10.73
C ASP A 122 -17.06 -3.23 -11.64
N GLN A 123 -17.62 -2.06 -11.36
CA GLN A 123 -18.68 -1.44 -12.16
C GLN A 123 -18.19 -0.82 -13.47
N LYS A 124 -16.86 -0.79 -13.70
CA LYS A 124 -16.24 -0.10 -14.84
C LYS A 124 -16.60 1.39 -14.91
N ASP A 125 -16.75 2.01 -13.74
CA ASP A 125 -17.04 3.43 -13.61
C ASP A 125 -15.94 4.26 -14.30
N PRO A 126 -16.27 5.32 -15.04
CA PRO A 126 -15.28 6.19 -15.68
C PRO A 126 -14.25 6.79 -14.71
N GLU A 127 -14.64 7.02 -13.46
CA GLU A 127 -13.80 7.59 -12.42
C GLU A 127 -12.99 6.54 -11.62
N ALA A 128 -13.11 5.25 -11.96
CA ALA A 128 -12.44 4.16 -11.22
C ALA A 128 -10.94 4.38 -11.03
N SER A 129 -10.24 4.94 -12.05
CA SER A 129 -8.81 5.22 -11.97
C SER A 129 -8.48 6.31 -10.95
N VAL A 130 -9.31 7.36 -10.85
CA VAL A 130 -9.15 8.46 -9.88
C VAL A 130 -9.43 7.96 -8.46
N TYR A 131 -10.49 7.19 -8.28
CA TYR A 131 -10.81 6.59 -6.97
C TYR A 131 -9.73 5.59 -6.52
N SER A 132 -9.16 4.81 -7.45
CA SER A 132 -8.02 3.92 -7.18
C SER A 132 -6.78 4.70 -6.74
N ALA A 133 -6.52 5.84 -7.39
CA ALA A 133 -5.43 6.73 -7.00
C ALA A 133 -5.65 7.38 -5.63
N MET A 134 -6.88 7.85 -5.33
CA MET A 134 -7.25 8.39 -4.03
C MET A 134 -7.09 7.35 -2.92
N ALA A 135 -7.63 6.16 -3.14
CA ALA A 135 -7.58 5.05 -2.20
C ALA A 135 -6.13 4.63 -1.90
N LYS A 136 -5.32 4.45 -2.95
CA LYS A 136 -3.91 4.07 -2.81
C LYS A 136 -3.15 5.11 -2.02
N ARG A 137 -3.22 6.38 -2.41
CA ARG A 137 -2.52 7.46 -1.73
C ARG A 137 -2.92 7.55 -0.25
N PHE A 138 -4.22 7.60 0.03
CA PHE A 138 -4.72 7.80 1.39
C PHE A 138 -4.43 6.59 2.28
N ALA A 139 -4.76 5.37 1.81
CA ALA A 139 -4.57 4.16 2.63
C ALA A 139 -3.10 3.84 2.90
N THR A 140 -2.18 4.16 1.98
CA THR A 140 -0.75 3.93 2.21
C THR A 140 -0.13 4.96 3.14
N ASP A 141 -0.56 6.22 3.10
CA ASP A 141 -0.15 7.25 4.05
C ASP A 141 -0.67 6.91 5.46
N VAL A 142 -1.97 6.62 5.59
CA VAL A 142 -2.59 6.21 6.85
C VAL A 142 -1.95 4.92 7.39
N GLY A 143 -1.78 3.92 6.54
CA GLY A 143 -1.22 2.63 6.95
C GLY A 143 0.18 2.75 7.53
N PHE A 144 1.04 3.53 6.88
CA PHE A 144 2.39 3.81 7.38
C PHE A 144 2.33 4.55 8.73
N ASN A 145 1.52 5.60 8.84
CA ASN A 145 1.39 6.38 10.07
C ASN A 145 0.88 5.52 11.23
N VAL A 146 -0.13 4.68 11.01
CA VAL A 146 -0.66 3.76 12.04
C VAL A 146 0.41 2.76 12.49
N CYS A 147 1.18 2.18 11.57
CA CYS A 147 2.29 1.29 11.92
C CYS A 147 3.36 2.01 12.74
N ASN A 148 3.72 3.23 12.36
CA ASN A 148 4.72 4.05 13.06
C ASN A 148 4.23 4.48 14.46
N ASP A 149 2.97 4.87 14.59
CA ASP A 149 2.38 5.22 15.88
C ASP A 149 2.24 4.02 16.80
N ALA A 150 1.91 2.84 16.28
CA ALA A 150 1.89 1.60 17.04
C ALA A 150 3.28 1.24 17.57
N LEU A 151 4.33 1.42 16.76
CA LEU A 151 5.72 1.27 17.18
C LEU A 151 6.04 2.27 18.29
N GLN A 152 5.67 3.54 18.13
CA GLN A 152 5.90 4.57 19.13
C GLN A 152 5.23 4.27 20.46
N ILE A 153 4.00 3.71 20.46
CA ILE A 153 3.29 3.28 21.67
C ILE A 153 4.08 2.20 22.43
N HIS A 154 4.78 1.32 21.72
CA HIS A 154 5.61 0.28 22.34
C HIS A 154 6.96 0.81 22.89
N GLY A 155 7.36 2.03 22.50
CA GLY A 155 8.64 2.60 22.89
C GLY A 155 9.82 1.71 22.45
N GLY A 156 10.77 1.45 23.33
CA GLY A 156 11.94 0.60 23.02
C GLY A 156 11.57 -0.82 22.57
N TYR A 157 10.50 -1.39 23.08
CA TYR A 157 9.99 -2.70 22.64
C TYR A 157 9.44 -2.70 21.20
N GLY A 158 8.97 -1.57 20.70
CA GLY A 158 8.55 -1.45 19.28
C GLY A 158 9.74 -1.49 18.31
N TYR A 159 10.94 -1.18 18.79
CA TYR A 159 12.15 -1.09 17.97
C TYR A 159 12.93 -2.41 17.86
N ILE A 160 12.67 -3.38 18.74
CA ILE A 160 13.33 -4.69 18.74
C ILE A 160 12.50 -5.73 17.99
N ARG A 161 13.19 -6.73 17.41
CA ARG A 161 12.58 -7.75 16.54
C ARG A 161 11.69 -8.78 17.26
N GLU A 162 11.65 -8.76 18.57
CA GLU A 162 10.73 -9.61 19.37
C GLU A 162 9.27 -9.20 19.17
N TYR A 163 9.03 -7.93 18.83
CA TYR A 163 7.71 -7.40 18.44
C TYR A 163 7.67 -7.13 16.93
N PRO A 164 6.52 -7.32 16.28
CA PRO A 164 6.43 -7.22 14.82
C PRO A 164 6.41 -5.78 14.27
N LEU A 165 6.35 -4.76 15.13
CA LEU A 165 6.07 -3.37 14.74
C LEU A 165 7.18 -2.79 13.85
N GLU A 166 8.44 -3.08 14.15
CA GLU A 166 9.58 -2.62 13.35
C GLU A 166 9.48 -3.14 11.91
N ARG A 167 9.02 -4.40 11.73
CA ARG A 167 8.81 -5.00 10.43
C ARG A 167 7.63 -4.36 9.70
N TYR A 168 6.51 -4.10 10.38
CA TYR A 168 5.36 -3.44 9.77
C TYR A 168 5.71 -2.04 9.25
N VAL A 169 6.52 -1.28 9.98
CA VAL A 169 7.01 0.02 9.54
C VAL A 169 7.91 -0.11 8.30
N ARG A 170 8.87 -1.04 8.31
CA ARG A 170 9.78 -1.24 7.17
C ARG A 170 9.02 -1.71 5.92
N ASP A 171 8.10 -2.66 6.07
CA ASP A 171 7.34 -3.22 4.97
C ASP A 171 6.32 -2.22 4.41
N SER A 172 5.61 -1.46 5.25
CA SER A 172 4.62 -0.49 4.81
C SER A 172 5.22 0.74 4.13
N ARG A 173 6.51 1.04 4.36
CA ARG A 173 7.16 2.21 3.76
C ARG A 173 7.17 2.17 2.23
N VAL A 174 7.34 1.01 1.63
CA VAL A 174 7.37 0.88 0.17
C VAL A 174 6.01 1.09 -0.47
N HIS A 175 4.90 0.91 0.26
CA HIS A 175 3.56 1.08 -0.28
C HIS A 175 3.28 2.49 -0.79
N GLN A 176 3.95 3.51 -0.24
CA GLN A 176 3.85 4.89 -0.72
C GLN A 176 4.61 5.12 -2.04
N ILE A 177 5.48 4.18 -2.43
CA ILE A 177 6.41 4.30 -3.56
C ILE A 177 5.95 3.46 -4.75
N LEU A 178 5.65 2.17 -4.51
CA LEU A 178 5.30 1.23 -5.57
C LEU A 178 3.89 1.46 -6.13
N GLU A 179 3.55 0.83 -7.26
CA GLU A 179 2.28 0.97 -8.01
C GLU A 179 1.94 2.44 -8.36
N GLY A 180 2.99 3.23 -8.55
CA GLY A 180 2.95 4.69 -8.70
C GLY A 180 3.12 5.40 -7.36
N THR A 181 4.10 6.29 -7.27
CA THR A 181 4.35 7.05 -6.03
C THR A 181 3.12 7.86 -5.63
N ASN A 182 3.00 8.21 -4.34
CA ASN A 182 1.88 9.02 -3.87
C ASN A 182 1.86 10.42 -4.49
N GLU A 183 2.99 10.91 -5.00
CA GLU A 183 3.08 12.13 -5.80
C GLU A 183 2.39 11.95 -7.16
N ILE A 184 2.61 10.81 -7.83
CA ILE A 184 1.91 10.47 -9.09
C ILE A 184 0.41 10.30 -8.84
N MET A 185 0.00 9.71 -7.71
CA MET A 185 -1.42 9.62 -7.37
C MET A 185 -2.05 11.01 -7.23
N ARG A 186 -1.37 11.95 -6.56
CA ARG A 186 -1.81 13.36 -6.46
C ARG A 186 -1.94 14.01 -7.83
N LEU A 187 -1.00 13.74 -8.74
CA LEU A 187 -1.03 14.27 -10.09
C LEU A 187 -2.24 13.75 -10.89
N ILE A 188 -2.56 12.46 -10.79
CA ILE A 188 -3.73 11.85 -11.44
C ILE A 188 -5.02 12.52 -10.93
N ILE A 189 -5.17 12.62 -9.61
CA ILE A 189 -6.34 13.22 -8.97
C ILE A 189 -6.49 14.70 -9.39
N ALA A 190 -5.42 15.47 -9.27
CA ALA A 190 -5.45 16.90 -9.56
C ALA A 190 -5.75 17.19 -11.05
N ARG A 191 -5.15 16.44 -11.98
CA ARG A 191 -5.41 16.59 -13.41
C ARG A 191 -6.87 16.32 -13.75
N ARG A 192 -7.46 15.28 -13.17
CA ARG A 192 -8.86 14.97 -13.39
C ARG A 192 -9.78 16.06 -12.86
N ALA A 193 -9.54 16.51 -11.61
CA ALA A 193 -10.32 17.57 -11.00
C ALA A 193 -10.24 18.91 -11.77
N LEU A 194 -9.10 19.22 -12.38
CA LEU A 194 -8.92 20.43 -13.17
C LEU A 194 -9.58 20.34 -14.55
N LEU A 195 -9.74 19.14 -15.12
CA LEU A 195 -10.37 18.94 -16.43
C LEU A 195 -11.90 18.92 -16.35
N GLU A 196 -12.47 18.29 -15.34
CA GLU A 196 -13.92 18.01 -15.26
C GLU A 196 -14.62 18.69 -14.09
N GLY A 197 -13.84 19.37 -13.22
CA GLY A 197 -14.35 19.94 -11.99
C GLY A 197 -14.35 18.94 -10.82
N ALA A 198 -14.03 19.45 -9.63
CA ALA A 198 -13.92 18.60 -8.43
C ALA A 198 -15.29 18.02 -8.01
N THR A 199 -16.38 18.72 -8.29
CA THR A 199 -17.75 18.29 -7.94
C THR A 199 -18.19 17.07 -8.71
N GLU A 200 -17.81 16.94 -9.98
CA GLU A 200 -18.15 15.81 -10.83
C GLU A 200 -17.53 14.49 -10.34
N ILE A 201 -16.36 14.58 -9.70
CA ILE A 201 -15.67 13.40 -9.17
C ILE A 201 -16.33 12.86 -7.90
N ILE A 202 -17.04 13.72 -7.15
CA ILE A 202 -17.57 13.40 -5.82
C ILE A 202 -18.99 12.78 -5.93
N GLN A 203 -19.64 12.92 -7.06
CA GLN A 203 -20.95 12.32 -7.33
C GLN A 203 -20.81 10.84 -7.68
#